data_47522afca306aa5bef5e231365099c5f
#
_entry.id   47522afca306aa5bef5e231365099c5f
#
_cell.length_a   1.000
_cell.length_b   1.000
_cell.length_c   1.000
_cell.angle_alpha   90.00
_cell.angle_beta   90.00
_cell.angle_gamma   90.00
#
_symmetry.space_group_name_H-M   'P 1'
#
loop_
_entity.id
_entity.type
_entity.pdbx_description
1 polymer ?
#
loop_
_entity_poly.entity_id
_entity_poly.type
_entity_poly.pdbx_seq_one_letter_code
_entity_poly.pdbx_strand_id
1 'polypeptide(L)'
;MKKLFVVSMLVLALVLTAAASAQDVITFGTNAEFPPFEFVTAKGVIDEFDGIDMVIAKTIAEENGKTAKISNMEFDSLLIALQSGQIDAVIAGMTITEERQEAVNFTTPYYTATQVMIVKEGSDIKTAADLTGKKIVVVQGYTGETAIQSMGFTPNDYVALKKGSEAIIELLNGKADVFVIDSATAANYVADNDDLEIIEDAEAFGAEEYGIAVKKGNDELLEMLNKSIEKMLEDGTIGDITIKYTENSEN
;
A
#
# COMPACT_ATOMS: atom_id res chain seq x y z
N MET A 1 74.00 3.89 -9.21
CA MET A 1 72.90 2.92 -9.13
C MET A 1 72.22 2.94 -7.77
N LYS A 2 71.75 4.13 -7.28
CA LYS A 2 71.07 4.26 -5.97
C LYS A 2 69.92 5.29 -6.00
N LYS A 3 69.35 5.65 -7.15
CA LYS A 3 68.25 6.61 -7.26
C LYS A 3 66.99 6.10 -7.96
N LEU A 4 66.86 4.80 -8.20
CA LEU A 4 65.70 4.22 -8.91
C LEU A 4 64.76 3.40 -8.04
N PHE A 5 64.98 3.30 -6.73
CA PHE A 5 64.18 2.49 -5.81
C PHE A 5 63.19 3.22 -4.93
N VAL A 6 63.16 4.58 -5.00
CA VAL A 6 62.29 5.39 -4.12
C VAL A 6 60.99 5.82 -4.80
N VAL A 7 60.88 5.74 -6.12
CA VAL A 7 59.70 6.17 -6.86
C VAL A 7 58.60 5.11 -6.95
N SER A 8 58.94 3.81 -6.70
CA SER A 8 57.97 2.69 -6.83
C SER A 8 57.11 2.44 -5.59
N MET A 9 57.38 3.08 -4.47
CA MET A 9 56.65 2.86 -3.21
C MET A 9 55.59 3.93 -2.90
N LEU A 10 55.47 4.95 -3.73
CA LEU A 10 54.52 6.05 -3.53
C LEU A 10 53.24 5.94 -4.40
N VAL A 11 53.18 4.94 -5.30
CA VAL A 11 52.01 4.74 -6.21
C VAL A 11 51.02 3.68 -5.66
N LEU A 12 51.40 2.94 -4.61
CA LEU A 12 50.54 1.89 -4.02
C LEU A 12 49.67 2.36 -2.85
N ALA A 13 49.71 3.63 -2.49
CA ALA A 13 48.97 4.17 -1.34
C ALA A 13 47.76 5.04 -1.73
N LEU A 14 47.37 5.11 -3.02
CA LEU A 14 46.28 5.97 -3.48
C LEU A 14 45.09 5.21 -4.14
N VAL A 15 44.93 3.91 -3.87
CA VAL A 15 43.79 3.13 -4.38
C VAL A 15 42.89 2.64 -3.24
N LEU A 16 43.02 3.25 -2.07
CA LEU A 16 42.06 3.00 -0.98
C LEU A 16 41.29 4.30 -0.74
N THR A 17 40.25 4.56 -1.49
CA THR A 17 39.04 5.27 -1.00
C THR A 17 38.20 5.65 -2.19
N ALA A 18 37.29 4.87 -2.56
CA ALA A 18 35.94 5.19 -2.99
C ALA A 18 35.18 3.89 -3.17
N ALA A 19 35.12 3.09 -2.14
CA ALA A 19 33.87 2.42 -1.90
C ALA A 19 32.93 3.52 -1.45
N ALA A 20 32.44 4.34 -2.39
CA ALA A 20 31.13 4.95 -2.23
C ALA A 20 30.24 3.75 -1.91
N SER A 21 29.84 3.59 -0.66
CA SER A 21 28.79 2.66 -0.31
C SER A 21 27.64 3.03 -1.22
N ALA A 22 27.39 2.25 -2.25
CA ALA A 22 26.09 2.28 -2.89
C ALA A 22 25.13 2.12 -1.73
N GLN A 23 24.41 3.19 -1.43
CA GLN A 23 23.44 3.16 -0.35
C GLN A 23 22.49 2.06 -0.72
N ASP A 24 22.46 0.99 0.08
CA ASP A 24 21.62 -0.16 -0.20
C ASP A 24 20.18 0.35 -0.32
N VAL A 25 19.56 0.14 -1.47
CA VAL A 25 18.22 0.63 -1.79
C VAL A 25 17.25 -0.51 -1.61
N ILE A 26 16.11 -0.25 -0.97
CA ILE A 26 14.95 -1.13 -1.02
C ILE A 26 13.93 -0.47 -1.95
N THR A 27 13.57 -1.16 -3.02
CA THR A 27 12.51 -0.72 -3.94
C THR A 27 11.19 -1.30 -3.49
N PHE A 28 10.31 -0.45 -2.98
CA PHE A 28 8.96 -0.80 -2.61
C PHE A 28 8.01 -0.54 -3.79
N GLY A 29 7.22 -1.55 -4.16
CA GLY A 29 6.08 -1.39 -5.06
C GLY A 29 4.87 -0.88 -4.30
N THR A 30 4.12 0.04 -4.91
CA THR A 30 2.89 0.59 -4.35
C THR A 30 1.90 0.94 -5.47
N ASN A 31 0.64 1.22 -5.10
CA ASN A 31 -0.37 1.80 -5.99
C ASN A 31 -0.90 3.09 -5.35
N ALA A 32 -0.26 4.22 -5.66
CA ALA A 32 -0.48 5.52 -5.01
C ALA A 32 -1.83 6.19 -5.41
N GLU A 33 -2.91 5.42 -5.28
CA GLU A 33 -4.32 5.77 -5.50
C GLU A 33 -5.18 5.36 -4.29
N PHE A 34 -4.55 5.17 -3.11
CA PHE A 34 -5.18 4.59 -1.93
C PHE A 34 -4.92 5.43 -0.66
N PRO A 35 -5.42 6.71 -0.62
CA PRO A 35 -5.29 7.54 0.58
C PRO A 35 -6.08 6.93 1.75
N PRO A 36 -5.61 7.05 3.00
CA PRO A 36 -4.43 7.81 3.45
C PRO A 36 -3.12 6.99 3.47
N PHE A 37 -3.08 5.77 2.88
CA PHE A 37 -1.92 4.89 2.93
C PHE A 37 -0.85 5.28 1.92
N GLU A 38 -1.22 5.46 0.66
CA GLU A 38 -0.33 5.89 -0.41
C GLU A 38 -1.05 6.75 -1.47
N PHE A 39 -0.51 7.91 -1.70
CA PHE A 39 -1.04 8.87 -2.67
C PHE A 39 0.05 9.78 -3.22
N VAL A 40 -0.24 10.40 -4.36
CA VAL A 40 0.67 11.37 -5.00
C VAL A 40 0.37 12.78 -4.49
N THR A 41 1.42 13.52 -4.15
CA THR A 41 1.34 14.92 -3.72
C THR A 41 2.47 15.74 -4.36
N ALA A 42 2.38 17.07 -4.27
CA ALA A 42 3.42 17.95 -4.80
C ALA A 42 4.78 17.82 -4.08
N LYS A 43 4.78 17.35 -2.81
CA LYS A 43 5.96 17.11 -1.99
C LYS A 43 5.64 16.06 -0.95
N GLY A 44 5.97 14.81 -1.25
CA GLY A 44 5.73 13.67 -0.38
C GLY A 44 6.86 13.40 0.61
N VAL A 45 6.69 12.29 1.34
CA VAL A 45 7.68 11.73 2.28
C VAL A 45 8.85 11.08 1.52
N ILE A 46 8.55 10.45 0.38
CA ILE A 46 9.52 9.89 -0.57
C ILE A 46 9.17 10.43 -1.96
N ASP A 47 9.97 11.36 -2.48
CA ASP A 47 9.72 12.06 -3.74
C ASP A 47 8.31 12.71 -3.76
N GLU A 48 7.45 12.33 -4.71
CA GLU A 48 6.05 12.77 -4.79
C GLU A 48 5.06 11.87 -4.03
N PHE A 49 5.52 10.82 -3.34
CA PHE A 49 4.66 9.85 -2.65
C PHE A 49 4.56 10.17 -1.17
N ASP A 50 3.33 10.16 -0.63
CA ASP A 50 3.01 10.42 0.76
C ASP A 50 1.97 9.41 1.29
N GLY A 51 1.80 9.36 2.61
CA GLY A 51 0.85 8.48 3.27
C GLY A 51 1.49 7.59 4.34
N ILE A 52 0.63 6.83 5.02
CA ILE A 52 1.02 5.92 6.12
C ILE A 52 2.11 4.95 5.64
N ASP A 53 1.89 4.28 4.53
CA ASP A 53 2.78 3.27 3.96
C ASP A 53 4.13 3.88 3.55
N MET A 54 4.11 5.10 3.04
CA MET A 54 5.33 5.81 2.64
C MET A 54 6.19 6.17 3.85
N VAL A 55 5.56 6.60 4.96
CA VAL A 55 6.30 6.88 6.21
C VAL A 55 6.87 5.58 6.78
N ILE A 56 6.11 4.49 6.79
CA ILE A 56 6.57 3.16 7.24
C ILE A 56 7.77 2.70 6.39
N ALA A 57 7.64 2.72 5.07
CA ALA A 57 8.72 2.30 4.15
C ALA A 57 10.00 3.11 4.36
N LYS A 58 9.89 4.44 4.50
CA LYS A 58 11.02 5.32 4.76
C LYS A 58 11.67 5.01 6.10
N THR A 59 10.87 4.89 7.17
CA THR A 59 11.36 4.60 8.51
C THR A 59 12.12 3.28 8.56
N ILE A 60 11.56 2.22 7.95
CA ILE A 60 12.22 0.91 7.87
C ILE A 60 13.57 1.03 7.16
N ALA A 61 13.61 1.69 5.99
CA ALA A 61 14.85 1.83 5.22
C ALA A 61 15.91 2.59 6.02
N GLU A 62 15.56 3.74 6.59
CA GLU A 62 16.50 4.59 7.35
C GLU A 62 17.04 3.88 8.60
N GLU A 63 16.21 3.18 9.37
CA GLU A 63 16.62 2.41 10.54
C GLU A 63 17.61 1.28 10.21
N ASN A 64 17.54 0.76 8.99
CA ASN A 64 18.44 -0.30 8.51
C ASN A 64 19.60 0.23 7.64
N GLY A 65 19.86 1.56 7.66
CA GLY A 65 20.96 2.19 6.91
C GLY A 65 20.77 2.14 5.38
N LYS A 66 19.54 1.98 4.93
CA LYS A 66 19.15 1.85 3.51
C LYS A 66 18.38 3.09 3.04
N THR A 67 18.07 3.13 1.75
CA THR A 67 17.20 4.17 1.16
C THR A 67 15.94 3.49 0.60
N ALA A 68 14.77 4.02 0.93
CA ALA A 68 13.53 3.59 0.29
C ALA A 68 13.39 4.25 -1.09
N LYS A 69 13.00 3.47 -2.09
CA LYS A 69 12.61 3.92 -3.41
C LYS A 69 11.22 3.39 -3.71
N ILE A 70 10.36 4.23 -4.28
CA ILE A 70 9.00 3.83 -4.64
C ILE A 70 8.91 3.52 -6.14
N SER A 71 8.24 2.39 -6.44
CA SER A 71 7.85 2.01 -7.79
C SER A 71 6.33 1.95 -7.85
N ASN A 72 5.71 3.02 -8.35
CA ASN A 72 4.26 3.12 -8.47
C ASN A 72 3.76 2.39 -9.72
N MET A 73 2.74 1.54 -9.57
CA MET A 73 2.14 0.77 -10.65
C MET A 73 0.71 0.36 -10.30
N GLU A 74 -0.01 -0.22 -11.27
CA GLU A 74 -1.35 -0.80 -11.04
C GLU A 74 -1.28 -1.91 -9.98
N PHE A 75 -2.27 -1.96 -9.08
CA PHE A 75 -2.25 -2.86 -7.92
C PHE A 75 -2.14 -4.34 -8.32
N ASP A 76 -2.88 -4.76 -9.34
CA ASP A 76 -2.88 -6.14 -9.85
C ASP A 76 -1.52 -6.58 -10.44
N SER A 77 -0.62 -5.62 -10.72
CA SER A 77 0.73 -5.88 -11.24
C SER A 77 1.78 -6.04 -10.14
N LEU A 78 1.49 -5.64 -8.90
CA LEU A 78 2.46 -5.57 -7.80
C LEU A 78 3.08 -6.93 -7.47
N LEU A 79 2.27 -7.98 -7.29
CA LEU A 79 2.78 -9.30 -6.94
C LEU A 79 3.57 -9.94 -8.08
N ILE A 80 3.24 -9.63 -9.34
CA ILE A 80 4.01 -10.08 -10.52
C ILE A 80 5.38 -9.40 -10.55
N ALA A 81 5.41 -8.09 -10.30
CA ALA A 81 6.66 -7.32 -10.23
C ALA A 81 7.56 -7.81 -9.09
N LEU A 82 6.98 -8.14 -7.93
CA LEU A 82 7.68 -8.72 -6.78
C LEU A 82 8.27 -10.10 -7.11
N GLN A 83 7.48 -10.99 -7.70
CA GLN A 83 7.93 -12.32 -8.08
C GLN A 83 9.04 -12.30 -9.13
N SER A 84 8.98 -11.37 -10.08
CA SER A 84 10.01 -11.18 -11.11
C SER A 84 11.30 -10.53 -10.59
N GLY A 85 11.28 -9.94 -9.38
CA GLY A 85 12.41 -9.22 -8.79
C GLY A 85 12.59 -7.80 -9.36
N GLN A 86 11.55 -7.23 -9.95
CA GLN A 86 11.54 -5.82 -10.38
C GLN A 86 11.46 -4.88 -9.18
N ILE A 87 10.85 -5.31 -8.10
CA ILE A 87 10.75 -4.66 -6.80
C ILE A 87 11.17 -5.64 -5.70
N ASP A 88 11.59 -5.13 -4.54
CA ASP A 88 12.07 -5.94 -3.42
C ASP A 88 10.96 -6.31 -2.44
N ALA A 89 10.00 -5.41 -2.25
CA ALA A 89 8.85 -5.58 -1.38
C ALA A 89 7.63 -4.83 -1.95
N VAL A 90 6.42 -5.16 -1.47
CA VAL A 90 5.19 -4.40 -1.74
C VAL A 90 4.68 -3.83 -0.42
N ILE A 91 4.43 -2.52 -0.39
CA ILE A 91 3.71 -1.81 0.65
C ILE A 91 2.64 -0.95 -0.02
N ALA A 92 1.37 -1.34 0.12
CA ALA A 92 0.27 -0.84 -0.71
C ALA A 92 -1.11 -1.08 -0.06
N GLY A 93 -1.26 -0.87 1.26
CA GLY A 93 -2.48 -1.26 1.97
C GLY A 93 -2.86 -2.72 1.68
N MET A 94 -1.85 -3.58 1.45
CA MET A 94 -2.11 -4.92 0.90
C MET A 94 -2.60 -5.88 1.98
N THR A 95 -3.86 -6.29 1.86
CA THR A 95 -4.47 -7.30 2.72
C THR A 95 -3.74 -8.63 2.62
N ILE A 96 -3.45 -9.22 3.76
CA ILE A 96 -2.94 -10.59 3.89
C ILE A 96 -4.11 -11.54 3.62
N THR A 97 -4.12 -12.22 2.47
CA THR A 97 -5.11 -13.25 2.13
C THR A 97 -4.44 -14.60 1.90
N GLU A 98 -5.18 -15.70 2.07
CA GLU A 98 -4.66 -17.05 1.79
C GLU A 98 -4.16 -17.15 0.35
N GLU A 99 -4.90 -16.63 -0.63
CA GLU A 99 -4.51 -16.62 -2.04
C GLU A 99 -3.18 -15.90 -2.26
N ARG A 100 -3.00 -14.70 -1.69
CA ARG A 100 -1.76 -13.94 -1.80
C ARG A 100 -0.60 -14.65 -1.10
N GLN A 101 -0.85 -15.28 0.05
CA GLN A 101 0.15 -16.09 0.79
C GLN A 101 0.61 -17.34 0.03
N GLU A 102 -0.17 -17.85 -0.93
CA GLU A 102 0.32 -18.89 -1.84
C GLU A 102 1.48 -18.40 -2.72
N ALA A 103 1.49 -17.12 -3.08
CA ALA A 103 2.45 -16.52 -4.01
C ALA A 103 3.63 -15.82 -3.33
N VAL A 104 3.42 -15.21 -2.15
CA VAL A 104 4.41 -14.37 -1.44
C VAL A 104 4.40 -14.65 0.06
N ASN A 105 5.40 -14.13 0.79
CA ASN A 105 5.38 -14.04 2.24
C ASN A 105 4.94 -12.64 2.66
N PHE A 106 4.32 -12.51 3.83
CA PHE A 106 3.94 -11.24 4.44
C PHE A 106 4.66 -11.02 5.75
N THR A 107 4.84 -9.76 6.11
CA THR A 107 5.27 -9.36 7.46
C THR A 107 4.17 -9.58 8.49
N THR A 108 4.50 -9.40 9.76
CA THR A 108 3.54 -9.09 10.82
C THR A 108 2.61 -7.97 10.35
N PRO A 109 1.27 -8.07 10.57
CA PRO A 109 0.33 -7.03 10.19
C PRO A 109 0.66 -5.69 10.85
N TYR A 110 0.51 -4.59 10.10
CA TYR A 110 0.73 -3.24 10.63
C TYR A 110 -0.55 -2.41 10.74
N TYR A 111 -1.64 -2.84 10.11
CA TYR A 111 -2.93 -2.16 10.12
C TYR A 111 -4.08 -3.15 10.02
N THR A 112 -5.27 -2.78 10.58
CA THR A 112 -6.50 -3.54 10.45
C THR A 112 -7.57 -2.66 9.82
N ALA A 113 -8.20 -3.15 8.74
CA ALA A 113 -9.30 -2.51 8.02
C ALA A 113 -10.52 -3.42 7.96
N THR A 114 -11.61 -2.90 7.39
CA THR A 114 -12.79 -3.65 6.95
C THR A 114 -13.19 -3.15 5.58
N GLN A 115 -13.93 -3.94 4.80
CA GLN A 115 -14.60 -3.42 3.62
C GLN A 115 -15.86 -2.65 4.03
N VAL A 116 -16.16 -1.58 3.28
CA VAL A 116 -17.37 -0.78 3.45
C VAL A 116 -17.95 -0.41 2.08
N MET A 117 -19.14 0.12 2.06
CA MET A 117 -19.82 0.59 0.87
C MET A 117 -19.91 2.11 0.88
N ILE A 118 -19.37 2.78 -0.14
CA ILE A 118 -19.64 4.22 -0.36
C ILE A 118 -20.82 4.32 -1.29
N VAL A 119 -21.81 5.11 -0.90
CA VAL A 119 -23.03 5.39 -1.66
C VAL A 119 -23.30 6.86 -1.70
N LYS A 120 -24.24 7.33 -2.53
CA LYS A 120 -24.74 8.69 -2.44
C LYS A 120 -25.59 8.88 -1.20
N GLU A 121 -25.54 10.07 -0.60
CA GLU A 121 -26.38 10.45 0.51
C GLU A 121 -27.87 10.18 0.19
N GLY A 122 -28.56 9.53 1.12
CA GLY A 122 -29.97 9.15 0.96
C GLY A 122 -30.21 7.92 0.08
N SER A 123 -29.19 7.13 -0.24
CA SER A 123 -29.31 5.85 -0.92
C SER A 123 -30.23 4.87 -0.18
N ASP A 124 -30.90 3.98 -0.91
CA ASP A 124 -31.68 2.88 -0.38
C ASP A 124 -30.82 1.65 0.01
N ILE A 125 -29.53 1.65 -0.31
CA ILE A 125 -28.58 0.62 0.11
C ILE A 125 -28.23 0.86 1.57
N LYS A 126 -28.47 -0.15 2.43
CA LYS A 126 -28.16 -0.10 3.87
C LYS A 126 -27.36 -1.31 4.33
N THR A 127 -27.34 -2.39 3.55
CA THR A 127 -26.56 -3.60 3.80
C THR A 127 -26.06 -4.19 2.49
N ALA A 128 -25.13 -5.13 2.56
CA ALA A 128 -24.66 -5.87 1.40
C ALA A 128 -25.76 -6.68 0.69
N ALA A 129 -26.84 -7.04 1.40
CA ALA A 129 -27.99 -7.72 0.80
C ALA A 129 -28.73 -6.85 -0.24
N ASP A 130 -28.62 -5.52 -0.14
CA ASP A 130 -29.26 -4.56 -1.05
C ASP A 130 -28.52 -4.38 -2.36
N LEU A 131 -27.34 -5.01 -2.52
CA LEU A 131 -26.49 -4.87 -3.71
C LEU A 131 -27.09 -5.55 -4.96
N THR A 132 -28.02 -6.47 -4.80
CA THR A 132 -28.64 -7.17 -5.94
C THR A 132 -29.34 -6.18 -6.87
N GLY A 133 -28.93 -6.16 -8.14
CA GLY A 133 -29.48 -5.27 -9.17
C GLY A 133 -28.94 -3.83 -9.12
N LYS A 134 -28.01 -3.53 -8.22
CA LYS A 134 -27.30 -2.24 -8.18
C LYS A 134 -26.10 -2.25 -9.11
N LYS A 135 -25.67 -1.06 -9.52
CA LYS A 135 -24.45 -0.85 -10.31
C LYS A 135 -23.27 -0.73 -9.35
N ILE A 136 -22.57 -1.84 -9.16
CA ILE A 136 -21.44 -1.94 -8.24
C ILE A 136 -20.15 -1.55 -8.98
N VAL A 137 -19.31 -0.74 -8.36
CA VAL A 137 -17.91 -0.53 -8.79
C VAL A 137 -16.96 -1.00 -7.71
N VAL A 138 -15.81 -1.51 -8.14
CA VAL A 138 -14.71 -1.97 -7.31
C VAL A 138 -13.38 -1.56 -7.95
N VAL A 139 -12.27 -1.67 -7.25
CA VAL A 139 -10.94 -1.57 -7.86
C VAL A 139 -10.41 -2.97 -8.14
N GLN A 140 -9.91 -3.17 -9.35
CA GLN A 140 -9.41 -4.46 -9.82
C GLN A 140 -8.28 -4.98 -8.93
N GLY A 141 -8.45 -6.21 -8.44
CA GLY A 141 -7.47 -6.89 -7.60
C GLY A 141 -7.50 -6.49 -6.11
N TYR A 142 -8.33 -5.50 -5.72
CA TYR A 142 -8.54 -5.17 -4.31
C TYR A 142 -9.47 -6.20 -3.64
N THR A 143 -9.42 -6.29 -2.31
CA THR A 143 -10.29 -7.23 -1.56
C THR A 143 -11.76 -6.87 -1.62
N GLY A 144 -12.12 -5.62 -1.91
CA GLY A 144 -13.50 -5.26 -2.23
C GLY A 144 -14.06 -6.01 -3.44
N GLU A 145 -13.25 -6.25 -4.49
CA GLU A 145 -13.65 -7.10 -5.62
C GLU A 145 -13.85 -8.56 -5.17
N THR A 146 -12.90 -9.10 -4.39
CA THR A 146 -13.00 -10.46 -3.84
C THR A 146 -14.21 -10.63 -2.95
N ALA A 147 -14.54 -9.64 -2.12
CA ALA A 147 -15.71 -9.64 -1.25
C ALA A 147 -17.01 -9.74 -2.06
N ILE A 148 -17.15 -8.93 -3.12
CA ILE A 148 -18.32 -8.98 -4.02
C ILE A 148 -18.43 -10.34 -4.72
N GLN A 149 -17.31 -10.90 -5.19
CA GLN A 149 -17.28 -12.22 -5.81
C GLN A 149 -17.71 -13.33 -4.83
N SER A 150 -17.27 -13.26 -3.57
CA SER A 150 -17.63 -14.24 -2.55
C SER A 150 -19.12 -14.20 -2.16
N MET A 151 -19.80 -13.07 -2.42
CA MET A 151 -21.25 -12.92 -2.29
C MET A 151 -22.01 -13.49 -3.51
N GLY A 152 -21.31 -14.03 -4.51
CA GLY A 152 -21.87 -14.65 -5.70
C GLY A 152 -22.04 -13.73 -6.91
N PHE A 153 -21.56 -12.48 -6.85
CA PHE A 153 -21.52 -11.60 -8.02
C PHE A 153 -20.41 -12.05 -8.99
N THR A 154 -20.74 -11.99 -10.28
CA THR A 154 -19.79 -12.33 -11.35
C THR A 154 -19.23 -11.06 -12.00
N PRO A 155 -18.16 -11.13 -12.80
CA PRO A 155 -17.61 -9.95 -13.51
C PRO A 155 -18.60 -9.24 -14.45
N ASN A 156 -19.81 -9.81 -14.69
CA ASN A 156 -20.86 -9.14 -15.44
C ASN A 156 -21.78 -8.28 -14.54
N ASP A 157 -21.70 -8.44 -13.23
CA ASP A 157 -22.58 -7.81 -12.25
C ASP A 157 -21.96 -6.54 -11.65
N TYR A 158 -20.67 -6.27 -11.87
CA TYR A 158 -19.95 -5.11 -11.37
C TYR A 158 -18.95 -4.58 -12.41
N VAL A 159 -18.43 -3.39 -12.16
CA VAL A 159 -17.36 -2.77 -12.96
C VAL A 159 -16.10 -2.69 -12.12
N ALA A 160 -15.03 -3.37 -12.55
CA ALA A 160 -13.71 -3.24 -11.95
C ALA A 160 -12.93 -2.12 -12.64
N LEU A 161 -12.59 -1.09 -11.90
CA LEU A 161 -11.82 0.08 -12.35
C LEU A 161 -10.35 -0.06 -11.92
N LYS A 162 -9.48 0.77 -12.47
CA LYS A 162 -8.05 0.74 -12.12
C LYS A 162 -7.72 1.61 -10.91
N LYS A 163 -8.58 2.59 -10.62
CA LYS A 163 -8.35 3.62 -9.60
C LYS A 163 -9.59 3.86 -8.75
N GLY A 164 -9.39 4.05 -7.44
CA GLY A 164 -10.46 4.44 -6.53
C GLY A 164 -11.06 5.81 -6.88
N SER A 165 -10.22 6.75 -7.33
CA SER A 165 -10.66 8.07 -7.79
C SER A 165 -11.64 8.00 -8.98
N GLU A 166 -11.47 7.02 -9.88
CA GLU A 166 -12.42 6.81 -10.99
C GLU A 166 -13.76 6.28 -10.46
N ALA A 167 -13.75 5.39 -9.44
CA ALA A 167 -14.97 4.87 -8.82
C ALA A 167 -15.80 5.97 -8.15
N ILE A 168 -15.15 6.90 -7.45
CA ILE A 168 -15.81 8.08 -6.86
C ILE A 168 -16.47 8.93 -7.96
N ILE A 169 -15.80 9.17 -9.08
CA ILE A 169 -16.36 9.91 -10.22
C ILE A 169 -17.59 9.20 -10.80
N GLU A 170 -17.58 7.86 -10.91
CA GLU A 170 -18.73 7.09 -11.38
C GLU A 170 -19.93 7.19 -10.41
N LEU A 171 -19.68 7.17 -9.07
CA LEU A 171 -20.71 7.40 -8.06
C LEU A 171 -21.31 8.82 -8.17
N LEU A 172 -20.47 9.85 -8.16
CA LEU A 172 -20.92 11.26 -8.20
C LEU A 172 -21.73 11.56 -9.47
N ASN A 173 -21.38 10.93 -10.59
CA ASN A 173 -22.12 11.08 -11.85
C ASN A 173 -23.38 10.20 -11.95
N GLY A 174 -23.69 9.37 -10.95
CA GLY A 174 -24.85 8.45 -10.95
C GLY A 174 -24.72 7.30 -11.95
N LYS A 175 -23.51 6.98 -12.37
CA LYS A 175 -23.24 5.83 -13.21
C LYS A 175 -23.00 4.56 -12.39
N ALA A 176 -22.58 4.70 -11.13
CA ALA A 176 -22.56 3.66 -10.12
C ALA A 176 -23.54 4.00 -8.99
N ASP A 177 -24.04 2.98 -8.32
CA ASP A 177 -24.90 3.07 -7.14
C ASP A 177 -24.10 2.87 -5.84
N VAL A 178 -23.00 2.10 -5.91
CA VAL A 178 -22.17 1.75 -4.76
C VAL A 178 -20.72 1.47 -5.18
N PHE A 179 -19.79 1.89 -4.33
CA PHE A 179 -18.36 1.53 -4.42
C PHE A 179 -17.95 0.77 -3.17
N VAL A 180 -17.41 -0.44 -3.32
CA VAL A 180 -16.92 -1.27 -2.21
C VAL A 180 -15.41 -1.12 -2.10
N ILE A 181 -14.95 -0.66 -0.94
CA ILE A 181 -13.54 -0.34 -0.67
C ILE A 181 -13.26 -0.39 0.84
N ASP A 182 -11.99 -0.35 1.20
CA ASP A 182 -11.50 -0.35 2.58
C ASP A 182 -11.91 0.91 3.36
N SER A 183 -12.22 0.72 4.64
CA SER A 183 -12.86 1.70 5.51
C SER A 183 -12.11 3.03 5.65
N ALA A 184 -10.77 2.99 5.83
CA ALA A 184 -9.99 4.22 5.98
C ALA A 184 -9.91 5.03 4.67
N THR A 185 -9.80 4.35 3.54
CA THR A 185 -9.82 4.99 2.22
C THR A 185 -11.21 5.53 1.89
N ALA A 186 -12.27 4.79 2.27
CA ALA A 186 -13.64 5.28 2.15
C ALA A 186 -13.84 6.57 2.95
N ALA A 187 -13.38 6.61 4.20
CA ALA A 187 -13.47 7.81 5.05
C ALA A 187 -12.75 9.01 4.41
N ASN A 188 -11.58 8.79 3.82
CA ASN A 188 -10.83 9.84 3.13
C ASN A 188 -11.59 10.37 1.91
N TYR A 189 -12.19 9.51 1.08
CA TYR A 189 -12.98 9.94 -0.08
C TYR A 189 -14.27 10.66 0.30
N VAL A 190 -14.95 10.22 1.37
CA VAL A 190 -16.21 10.84 1.81
C VAL A 190 -15.93 12.19 2.48
N ALA A 191 -14.82 12.35 3.20
CA ALA A 191 -14.44 13.65 3.79
C ALA A 191 -14.33 14.79 2.76
N ASP A 192 -13.97 14.46 1.52
CA ASP A 192 -13.85 15.43 0.42
C ASP A 192 -15.15 15.57 -0.41
N ASN A 193 -16.21 14.81 -0.09
CA ASN A 193 -17.43 14.72 -0.91
C ASN A 193 -18.70 14.64 -0.05
N ASP A 194 -19.30 15.76 0.31
CA ASP A 194 -20.49 15.86 1.16
C ASP A 194 -21.74 15.11 0.62
N ASP A 195 -21.76 14.78 -0.69
CA ASP A 195 -22.85 14.05 -1.34
C ASP A 195 -22.73 12.52 -1.17
N LEU A 196 -21.70 12.03 -0.46
CA LEU A 196 -21.44 10.63 -0.24
C LEU A 196 -21.57 10.23 1.23
N GLU A 197 -22.01 9.02 1.47
CA GLU A 197 -22.07 8.40 2.81
C GLU A 197 -21.43 7.00 2.81
N ILE A 198 -20.92 6.57 3.98
CA ILE A 198 -20.38 5.24 4.19
C ILE A 198 -21.45 4.36 4.83
N ILE A 199 -21.67 3.18 4.27
CA ILE A 199 -22.50 2.13 4.85
C ILE A 199 -21.58 0.98 5.30
N GLU A 200 -21.59 0.71 6.59
CA GLU A 200 -20.87 -0.42 7.21
C GLU A 200 -21.82 -1.63 7.33
N ASP A 201 -21.29 -2.81 7.05
CA ASP A 201 -22.00 -4.08 7.26
C ASP A 201 -21.03 -5.12 7.81
N ALA A 202 -20.87 -5.13 9.14
CA ALA A 202 -19.93 -6.02 9.83
C ALA A 202 -20.32 -7.51 9.77
N GLU A 203 -21.57 -7.83 9.36
CA GLU A 203 -22.00 -9.23 9.13
C GLU A 203 -21.52 -9.73 7.77
N ALA A 204 -21.42 -8.84 6.79
CA ALA A 204 -20.99 -9.16 5.43
C ALA A 204 -19.47 -9.04 5.24
N PHE A 205 -18.83 -8.07 5.92
CA PHE A 205 -17.42 -7.74 5.75
C PHE A 205 -16.64 -7.97 7.05
N GLY A 206 -15.74 -8.92 7.03
CA GLY A 206 -14.84 -9.21 8.15
C GLY A 206 -13.68 -8.20 8.26
N ALA A 207 -12.93 -8.31 9.36
CA ALA A 207 -11.68 -7.57 9.50
C ALA A 207 -10.61 -8.11 8.55
N GLU A 208 -9.81 -7.21 8.00
CA GLU A 208 -8.69 -7.47 7.11
C GLU A 208 -7.41 -6.88 7.69
N GLU A 209 -6.29 -7.57 7.53
CA GLU A 209 -4.99 -7.13 8.03
C GLU A 209 -4.06 -6.79 6.88
N TYR A 210 -3.38 -5.62 6.94
CA TYR A 210 -2.38 -5.22 5.96
C TYR A 210 -0.99 -5.65 6.39
N GLY A 211 -0.22 -6.16 5.42
CA GLY A 211 1.18 -6.53 5.60
C GLY A 211 2.04 -6.11 4.42
N ILE A 212 3.34 -6.05 4.64
CA ILE A 212 4.32 -5.84 3.58
C ILE A 212 4.61 -7.20 2.93
N ALA A 213 4.40 -7.30 1.61
CA ALA A 213 4.66 -8.53 0.89
C ALA A 213 6.12 -8.62 0.44
N VAL A 214 6.70 -9.82 0.55
CA VAL A 214 8.09 -10.14 0.17
C VAL A 214 8.09 -11.42 -0.65
N LYS A 215 8.96 -11.49 -1.65
CA LYS A 215 9.14 -12.69 -2.47
C LYS A 215 9.51 -13.90 -1.60
N LYS A 216 8.87 -15.05 -1.83
CA LYS A 216 9.22 -16.31 -1.14
C LYS A 216 10.69 -16.65 -1.31
N GLY A 217 11.35 -17.01 -0.20
CA GLY A 217 12.76 -17.32 -0.15
C GLY A 217 13.67 -16.10 0.11
N ASN A 218 13.12 -14.89 0.21
CA ASN A 218 13.86 -13.71 0.67
C ASN A 218 13.68 -13.51 2.18
N ASP A 219 14.13 -14.49 2.96
CA ASP A 219 13.89 -14.55 4.40
C ASP A 219 14.66 -13.46 5.15
N GLU A 220 15.84 -13.05 4.64
CA GLU A 220 16.63 -11.96 5.22
C GLU A 220 15.88 -10.62 5.20
N LEU A 221 15.28 -10.27 4.04
CA LEU A 221 14.47 -9.06 3.92
C LEU A 221 13.22 -9.16 4.80
N LEU A 222 12.53 -10.30 4.79
CA LEU A 222 11.34 -10.52 5.60
C LEU A 222 11.63 -10.34 7.09
N GLU A 223 12.72 -10.91 7.61
CA GLU A 223 13.12 -10.78 9.01
C GLU A 223 13.44 -9.32 9.36
N MET A 224 14.16 -8.62 8.50
CA MET A 224 14.48 -7.20 8.67
C MET A 224 13.22 -6.34 8.74
N LEU A 225 12.26 -6.54 7.80
CA LEU A 225 10.99 -5.82 7.77
C LEU A 225 10.15 -6.11 9.02
N ASN A 226 10.02 -7.40 9.40
CA ASN A 226 9.29 -7.81 10.61
C ASN A 226 9.84 -7.14 11.86
N LYS A 227 11.16 -7.16 12.06
CA LYS A 227 11.80 -6.53 13.22
C LYS A 227 11.49 -5.03 13.31
N SER A 228 11.47 -4.33 12.17
CA SER A 228 11.15 -2.90 12.15
C SER A 228 9.65 -2.67 12.42
N ILE A 229 8.75 -3.45 11.81
CA ILE A 229 7.30 -3.37 12.05
C ILE A 229 6.97 -3.66 13.51
N GLU A 230 7.48 -4.76 14.07
CA GLU A 230 7.26 -5.14 15.46
C GLU A 230 7.72 -4.03 16.43
N LYS A 231 8.91 -3.47 16.20
CA LYS A 231 9.41 -2.33 16.97
C LYS A 231 8.48 -1.12 16.89
N MET A 232 8.03 -0.75 15.68
CA MET A 232 7.14 0.41 15.49
C MET A 232 5.74 0.17 16.07
N LEU A 233 5.28 -1.08 16.17
CA LEU A 233 4.05 -1.45 16.87
C LEU A 233 4.23 -1.33 18.39
N GLU A 234 5.35 -1.86 18.94
CA GLU A 234 5.64 -1.86 20.37
C GLU A 234 5.86 -0.45 20.94
N ASP A 235 6.52 0.44 20.20
CA ASP A 235 6.82 1.80 20.63
C ASP A 235 5.73 2.83 20.27
N GLY A 236 4.65 2.40 19.57
CA GLY A 236 3.51 3.23 19.21
C GLY A 236 3.69 4.06 17.93
N THR A 237 4.84 3.97 17.26
CA THR A 237 5.15 4.75 16.05
C THR A 237 4.11 4.56 14.95
N ILE A 238 3.65 3.32 14.68
CA ILE A 238 2.60 3.05 13.69
C ILE A 238 1.28 3.72 14.08
N GLY A 239 0.92 3.69 15.36
CA GLY A 239 -0.27 4.38 15.88
C GLY A 239 -0.20 5.89 15.64
N ASP A 240 0.93 6.53 15.97
CA ASP A 240 1.14 7.97 15.77
C ASP A 240 1.10 8.35 14.27
N ILE A 241 1.69 7.53 13.39
CA ILE A 241 1.61 7.71 11.94
C ILE A 241 0.15 7.64 11.49
N THR A 242 -0.57 6.61 11.91
CA THR A 242 -1.99 6.40 11.55
C THR A 242 -2.84 7.59 11.96
N ILE A 243 -2.77 8.02 13.21
CA ILE A 243 -3.50 9.18 13.74
C ILE A 243 -3.20 10.43 12.91
N LYS A 244 -1.95 10.68 12.60
CA LYS A 244 -1.54 11.85 11.80
C LYS A 244 -2.25 11.92 10.44
N TYR A 245 -2.45 10.78 9.79
CA TYR A 245 -3.02 10.73 8.43
C TYR A 245 -4.54 10.52 8.41
N THR A 246 -5.13 10.01 9.50
CA THR A 246 -6.59 9.80 9.58
C THR A 246 -7.33 10.94 10.28
N GLU A 247 -6.75 11.55 11.33
CA GLU A 247 -7.41 12.65 12.08
C GLU A 247 -7.17 14.03 11.46
N ASN A 248 -6.09 14.24 10.67
CA ASN A 248 -5.84 15.52 10.00
C ASN A 248 -6.63 15.71 8.69
N SER A 249 -7.41 14.75 8.25
CA SER A 249 -8.35 14.88 7.14
C SER A 249 -9.63 15.63 7.53
N GLU A 250 -9.77 16.03 8.80
CA GLU A 250 -10.93 16.80 9.30
C GLU A 250 -10.70 18.35 9.38
N ASN A 251 -9.60 18.88 8.79
CA ASN A 251 -9.34 20.34 8.80
C ASN A 251 -9.14 20.93 7.42
#